data_7c4d8e941892cf657f5cd833b47bf731
#
_entry.id   7c4d8e941892cf657f5cd833b47bf731
#
_cell.length_a   1.000
_cell.length_b   1.000
_cell.length_c   1.000
_cell.angle_alpha   90.00
_cell.angle_beta   90.00
_cell.angle_gamma   90.00
#
_symmetry.space_group_name_H-M   'P 1'
#
loop_
_entity.id
_entity.type
_entity.pdbx_description
1 polymer ?
#
loop_
_entity_poly.entity_id
_entity_poly.type
_entity_poly.pdbx_seq_one_letter_code
_entity_poly.pdbx_strand_id
1 'polypeptide(L)'
;MKRFFFAAFGSLLMLTAPAAAAPRTSVTITLTSHRYTPSPIYLAGGVPVRLILQNRGGKDHDFSAAKFFRSSRLVAGRAPSGEVRLGPGQSAIIDLIPVRGSYKVHCGEFGHKLLGMSTMIIVL
;
A
#
# COMPACT_ATOMS: atom_id res chain seq x y z
N MET A 1 3.63 -24.31 -66.53
CA MET A 1 3.91 -24.64 -65.09
C MET A 1 3.53 -23.42 -64.23
N LYS A 2 2.39 -23.45 -63.55
CA LYS A 2 1.97 -22.39 -62.64
C LYS A 2 2.46 -22.75 -61.24
N ARG A 3 3.40 -21.92 -60.72
CA ARG A 3 3.85 -22.04 -59.33
C ARG A 3 2.90 -21.25 -58.44
N PHE A 4 2.16 -21.94 -57.57
CA PHE A 4 1.35 -21.32 -56.54
C PHE A 4 2.25 -21.09 -55.33
N PHE A 5 2.46 -19.80 -55.02
CA PHE A 5 3.06 -19.40 -53.72
C PHE A 5 1.97 -19.37 -52.66
N PHE A 6 2.01 -20.31 -51.73
CA PHE A 6 1.23 -20.22 -50.49
C PHE A 6 1.94 -19.26 -49.55
N ALA A 7 1.38 -18.10 -49.35
CA ALA A 7 1.77 -17.20 -48.27
C ALA A 7 1.15 -17.70 -46.96
N ALA A 8 1.94 -18.26 -46.08
CA ALA A 8 1.52 -18.60 -44.74
C ALA A 8 1.41 -17.31 -43.91
N PHE A 9 0.18 -16.84 -43.68
CA PHE A 9 -0.10 -15.79 -42.70
C PHE A 9 0.03 -16.39 -41.29
N GLY A 10 1.16 -16.21 -40.64
CA GLY A 10 1.33 -16.51 -39.23
C GLY A 10 0.54 -15.50 -38.40
N SER A 11 -0.60 -15.91 -37.85
CA SER A 11 -1.32 -15.13 -36.84
C SER A 11 -0.49 -15.12 -35.55
N LEU A 12 0.14 -13.97 -35.28
CA LEU A 12 0.80 -13.71 -34.03
C LEU A 12 -0.28 -13.49 -32.95
N LEU A 13 -0.56 -14.52 -32.15
CA LEU A 13 -1.41 -14.38 -30.98
C LEU A 13 -0.70 -13.50 -29.96
N MET A 14 -1.12 -12.24 -29.85
CA MET A 14 -0.71 -11.36 -28.77
C MET A 14 -1.41 -11.83 -27.49
N LEU A 15 -0.68 -12.51 -26.63
CA LEU A 15 -1.11 -12.76 -25.24
C LEU A 15 -1.12 -11.44 -24.49
N THR A 16 -2.29 -10.84 -24.33
CA THR A 16 -2.45 -9.71 -23.42
C THR A 16 -2.50 -10.25 -21.99
N ALA A 17 -1.50 -9.91 -21.17
CA ALA A 17 -1.54 -10.19 -19.75
C ALA A 17 -2.72 -9.44 -19.13
N PRO A 18 -3.52 -10.06 -18.22
CA PRO A 18 -4.61 -9.37 -17.56
C PRO A 18 -4.03 -8.23 -16.71
N ALA A 19 -4.56 -7.02 -16.88
CA ALA A 19 -4.22 -5.89 -16.03
C ALA A 19 -4.60 -6.23 -14.58
N ALA A 20 -3.69 -5.94 -13.62
CA ALA A 20 -4.01 -6.12 -12.20
C ALA A 20 -5.25 -5.29 -11.85
N ALA A 21 -6.30 -5.95 -11.33
CA ALA A 21 -7.52 -5.27 -10.92
C ALA A 21 -7.21 -4.27 -9.80
N ALA A 22 -7.78 -3.06 -9.87
CA ALA A 22 -7.70 -2.09 -8.80
C ALA A 22 -8.32 -2.66 -7.50
N PRO A 23 -7.74 -2.38 -6.31
CA PRO A 23 -8.31 -2.85 -5.05
C PRO A 23 -9.75 -2.36 -4.87
N ARG A 24 -10.65 -3.23 -4.47
CA ARG A 24 -12.08 -2.89 -4.25
C ARG A 24 -12.32 -2.16 -2.94
N THR A 25 -11.42 -2.33 -1.98
CA THR A 25 -11.52 -1.76 -0.63
C THR A 25 -10.45 -0.70 -0.44
N SER A 26 -10.87 0.46 0.06
CA SER A 26 -9.95 1.53 0.44
C SER A 26 -10.07 1.81 1.93
N VAL A 27 -8.94 2.02 2.58
CA VAL A 27 -8.87 2.45 3.97
C VAL A 27 -8.05 3.71 4.04
N THR A 28 -8.64 4.79 4.52
CA THR A 28 -7.96 6.06 4.74
C THR A 28 -7.44 6.13 6.17
N ILE A 29 -6.16 6.39 6.31
CA ILE A 29 -5.50 6.59 7.59
C ILE A 29 -5.01 8.02 7.66
N THR A 30 -5.56 8.78 8.58
CA THR A 30 -5.20 10.17 8.81
C THR A 30 -4.14 10.26 9.89
N LEU A 31 -3.07 10.98 9.60
CA LEU A 31 -1.99 11.31 10.53
C LEU A 31 -2.19 12.75 11.00
N THR A 32 -2.28 12.94 12.30
CA THR A 32 -2.33 14.25 12.95
C THR A 32 -1.34 14.29 14.10
N SER A 33 -1.26 15.39 14.82
CA SER A 33 -0.38 15.49 15.99
C SER A 33 -0.64 14.36 16.96
N HIS A 34 0.35 13.46 17.10
CA HIS A 34 0.38 12.33 18.02
C HIS A 34 -0.69 11.26 17.82
N ARG A 35 -1.34 11.19 16.63
CA ARG A 35 -2.46 10.27 16.41
C ARG A 35 -2.55 9.76 14.99
N TYR A 36 -2.88 8.46 14.87
CA TYR A 36 -3.41 7.84 13.67
C TYR A 36 -4.92 7.64 13.83
N THR A 37 -5.67 7.86 12.77
CA THR A 37 -7.12 7.63 12.76
C THR A 37 -7.51 6.86 11.49
N PRO A 38 -8.18 5.71 11.58
CA PRO A 38 -8.63 5.00 12.77
C PRO A 38 -7.49 4.38 13.58
N SER A 39 -7.76 4.04 14.83
CA SER A 39 -6.84 3.33 15.71
C SER A 39 -7.63 2.39 16.64
N PRO A 40 -7.41 1.08 16.62
CA PRO A 40 -6.54 0.34 15.68
C PRO A 40 -7.06 0.35 14.23
N ILE A 41 -6.19 -0.10 13.31
CA ILE A 41 -6.50 -0.22 11.89
C ILE A 41 -6.83 -1.68 11.60
N TYR A 42 -8.04 -1.97 11.13
CA TYR A 42 -8.47 -3.32 10.78
C TYR A 42 -8.43 -3.55 9.28
N LEU A 43 -7.83 -4.65 8.85
CA LEU A 43 -7.76 -5.08 7.46
C LEU A 43 -8.16 -6.56 7.34
N ALA A 44 -8.57 -6.97 6.14
CA ALA A 44 -8.86 -8.36 5.82
C ALA A 44 -7.64 -9.03 5.18
N GLY A 45 -7.19 -10.13 5.77
CA GLY A 45 -6.05 -10.91 5.28
C GLY A 45 -6.33 -11.54 3.91
N GLY A 46 -5.36 -11.47 3.01
CA GLY A 46 -5.48 -12.03 1.66
C GLY A 46 -6.37 -11.24 0.71
N VAL A 47 -6.94 -10.13 1.13
CA VAL A 47 -7.82 -9.28 0.31
C VAL A 47 -7.07 -8.02 -0.12
N PRO A 48 -7.01 -7.72 -1.43
CA PRO A 48 -6.38 -6.49 -1.90
C PRO A 48 -7.03 -5.25 -1.29
N VAL A 49 -6.20 -4.36 -0.76
CA VAL A 49 -6.64 -3.12 -0.13
C VAL A 49 -5.81 -1.94 -0.63
N ARG A 50 -6.45 -0.80 -0.77
CA ARG A 50 -5.81 0.48 -0.98
C ARG A 50 -5.70 1.23 0.33
N LEU A 51 -4.48 1.45 0.80
CA LEU A 51 -4.20 2.35 1.91
C LEU A 51 -4.01 3.77 1.39
N ILE A 52 -4.76 4.70 1.93
CA ILE A 52 -4.62 6.12 1.65
C ILE A 52 -4.13 6.78 2.94
N LEU A 53 -2.86 7.18 2.95
CA LEU A 53 -2.24 7.85 4.09
C LEU A 53 -2.30 9.35 3.87
N GLN A 54 -2.86 10.09 4.80
CA GLN A 54 -3.02 11.54 4.70
C GLN A 54 -2.45 12.22 5.94
N ASN A 55 -1.45 13.08 5.76
CA ASN A 55 -0.98 13.93 6.84
C ASN A 55 -1.80 15.23 6.89
N ARG A 56 -2.66 15.33 7.89
CA ARG A 56 -3.46 16.53 8.17
C ARG A 56 -2.91 17.35 9.35
N GLY A 57 -1.74 16.99 9.85
CA GLY A 57 -1.03 17.74 10.88
C GLY A 57 -0.22 18.88 10.29
N GLY A 58 0.31 19.74 11.16
CA GLY A 58 1.13 20.88 10.78
C GLY A 58 2.63 20.57 10.71
N LYS A 59 3.05 19.33 10.95
CA LYS A 59 4.44 18.86 10.93
C LYS A 59 4.56 17.60 10.10
N ASP A 60 5.80 17.20 9.83
CA ASP A 60 6.09 15.91 9.21
C ASP A 60 5.65 14.79 10.15
N HIS A 61 5.01 13.78 9.57
CA HIS A 61 4.68 12.53 10.22
C HIS A 61 5.07 11.36 9.32
N ASP A 62 5.35 10.23 9.91
CA ASP A 62 5.57 9.00 9.16
C ASP A 62 4.66 7.86 9.63
N PHE A 63 4.50 6.90 8.75
CA PHE A 63 3.81 5.66 9.01
C PHE A 63 4.85 4.54 8.90
N SER A 64 5.47 4.22 10.03
CA SER A 64 6.51 3.21 10.12
C SER A 64 5.92 1.89 10.60
N ALA A 65 5.90 0.91 9.70
CA ALA A 65 5.33 -0.41 9.93
C ALA A 65 6.14 -1.47 9.16
N ALA A 66 7.43 -1.57 9.45
CA ALA A 66 8.37 -2.40 8.69
C ALA A 66 7.93 -3.87 8.58
N LYS A 67 7.48 -4.46 9.69
CA LYS A 67 7.03 -5.86 9.71
C LYS A 67 5.77 -6.07 8.88
N PHE A 68 4.83 -5.14 8.93
CA PHE A 68 3.61 -5.16 8.13
C PHE A 68 3.93 -5.10 6.62
N PHE A 69 4.73 -4.13 6.19
CA PHE A 69 5.07 -3.99 4.79
C PHE A 69 5.91 -5.16 4.25
N ARG A 70 6.81 -5.73 5.05
CA ARG A 70 7.57 -6.94 4.65
C ARG A 70 6.69 -8.17 4.50
N SER A 71 5.68 -8.31 5.35
CA SER A 71 4.75 -9.45 5.29
C SER A 71 3.73 -9.32 4.18
N SER A 72 3.38 -8.09 3.80
CA SER A 72 2.39 -7.80 2.77
C SER A 72 2.98 -7.97 1.37
N ARG A 73 2.11 -8.29 0.42
CA ARG A 73 2.46 -8.20 -1.00
C ARG A 73 2.12 -6.80 -1.51
N LEU A 74 3.12 -5.99 -1.77
CA LEU A 74 2.94 -4.69 -2.40
C LEU A 74 2.57 -4.88 -3.88
N VAL A 75 1.50 -4.19 -4.30
CA VAL A 75 1.02 -4.18 -5.68
C VAL A 75 1.37 -2.85 -6.35
N ALA A 76 1.20 -1.74 -5.64
CA ALA A 76 1.55 -0.40 -6.11
C ALA A 76 1.89 0.51 -4.93
N GLY A 77 2.62 1.58 -5.20
CA GLY A 77 3.10 2.48 -4.16
C GLY A 77 4.44 2.03 -3.57
N ARG A 78 4.95 2.79 -2.61
CA ARG A 78 6.29 2.61 -2.04
C ARG A 78 6.27 2.80 -0.53
N ALA A 79 6.98 1.93 0.17
CA ALA A 79 7.26 2.05 1.60
C ALA A 79 8.75 1.69 1.84
N PRO A 80 9.70 2.56 1.47
CA PRO A 80 11.12 2.30 1.62
C PRO A 80 11.46 1.97 3.07
N SER A 81 12.15 0.85 3.30
CA SER A 81 12.48 0.36 4.66
C SER A 81 11.28 0.22 5.59
N GLY A 82 10.07 0.04 5.02
CA GLY A 82 8.84 -0.07 5.79
C GLY A 82 8.28 1.24 6.36
N GLU A 83 8.66 2.35 5.78
CA GLU A 83 8.28 3.70 6.23
C GLU A 83 7.67 4.51 5.09
N VAL A 84 6.61 5.25 5.40
CA VAL A 84 6.01 6.26 4.52
C VAL A 84 6.05 7.60 5.25
N ARG A 85 6.90 8.49 4.79
CA ARG A 85 7.05 9.84 5.36
C ARG A 85 6.22 10.84 4.58
N LEU A 86 5.46 11.67 5.29
CA LEU A 86 4.58 12.66 4.72
C LEU A 86 4.80 14.02 5.39
N GLY A 87 5.02 15.06 4.59
CA GLY A 87 4.97 16.44 5.05
C GLY A 87 3.52 16.91 5.26
N PRO A 88 3.31 18.09 5.85
CA PRO A 88 1.99 18.66 6.07
C PRO A 88 1.18 18.72 4.77
N GLY A 89 -0.05 18.20 4.79
CA GLY A 89 -0.95 18.17 3.65
C GLY A 89 -0.64 17.12 2.57
N GLN A 90 0.43 16.35 2.71
CA GLN A 90 0.80 15.30 1.77
C GLN A 90 0.01 14.03 2.00
N SER A 91 -0.18 13.27 0.92
CA SER A 91 -0.83 11.96 0.92
C SER A 91 0.01 10.95 0.15
N ALA A 92 -0.14 9.67 0.50
CA ALA A 92 0.42 8.55 -0.23
C ALA A 92 -0.64 7.47 -0.41
N ILE A 93 -0.56 6.76 -1.53
CA ILE A 93 -1.44 5.63 -1.84
C ILE A 93 -0.57 4.39 -1.97
N ILE A 94 -0.93 3.34 -1.24
CA ILE A 94 -0.27 2.04 -1.30
C ILE A 94 -1.31 0.96 -1.49
N ASP A 95 -1.18 0.22 -2.58
CA ASP A 95 -2.00 -0.95 -2.86
C ASP A 95 -1.24 -2.20 -2.45
N LEU A 96 -1.83 -3.01 -1.61
CA LEU A 96 -1.20 -4.23 -1.12
C LEU A 96 -2.22 -5.31 -0.74
N ILE A 97 -1.70 -6.52 -0.56
CA ILE A 97 -2.47 -7.65 -0.02
C ILE A 97 -1.85 -7.96 1.35
N PRO A 98 -2.58 -7.70 2.44
CA PRO A 98 -2.04 -7.90 3.78
C PRO A 98 -2.08 -9.36 4.20
N VAL A 99 -1.19 -9.74 5.09
CA VAL A 99 -1.12 -11.07 5.70
C VAL A 99 -1.67 -11.00 7.12
N ARG A 100 -2.48 -11.97 7.50
CA ARG A 100 -3.04 -12.10 8.85
C ARG A 100 -1.99 -11.92 9.93
N GLY A 101 -2.31 -11.15 10.94
CA GLY A 101 -1.44 -10.86 12.08
C GLY A 101 -1.71 -9.52 12.71
N SER A 102 -0.92 -9.19 13.72
CA SER A 102 -0.95 -7.90 14.42
C SER A 102 0.40 -7.22 14.26
N TYR A 103 0.37 -5.97 13.86
CA TYR A 103 1.58 -5.23 13.50
C TYR A 103 1.60 -3.86 14.17
N LYS A 104 2.74 -3.51 14.74
CA LYS A 104 2.94 -2.17 15.31
C LYS A 104 3.15 -1.13 14.22
N VAL A 105 2.57 0.03 14.44
CA VAL A 105 2.78 1.24 13.65
C VAL A 105 3.21 2.35 14.59
N HIS A 106 4.22 3.11 14.21
CA HIS A 106 4.66 4.27 14.97
C HIS A 106 5.15 5.38 14.05
N CYS A 107 5.19 6.60 14.57
CA CYS A 107 5.88 7.71 13.96
C CYS A 107 7.31 7.79 14.50
N GLY A 108 8.30 7.75 13.60
CA GLY A 108 9.72 7.84 13.94
C GLY A 108 10.22 9.25 14.16
N GLU A 109 9.38 10.28 13.92
CA GLU A 109 9.76 11.66 14.14
C GLU A 109 10.10 11.92 15.62
N PHE A 110 11.10 12.76 15.84
CA PHE A 110 11.58 13.05 17.19
C PHE A 110 10.45 13.53 18.11
N GLY A 111 10.32 12.88 19.26
CA GLY A 111 9.32 13.19 20.27
C GLY A 111 7.92 12.58 20.02
N HIS A 112 7.55 12.23 18.80
CA HIS A 112 6.21 11.72 18.50
C HIS A 112 5.95 10.33 19.10
N LYS A 113 6.94 9.45 19.09
CA LYS A 113 6.83 8.14 19.74
C LYS A 113 6.66 8.27 21.25
N LEU A 114 7.39 9.18 21.89
CA LEU A 114 7.29 9.45 23.32
C LEU A 114 5.95 10.07 23.70
N LEU A 115 5.30 10.78 22.78
CA LEU A 115 3.99 11.38 22.95
C LEU A 115 2.83 10.45 22.54
N GLY A 116 3.11 9.16 22.32
CA GLY A 116 2.11 8.14 22.08
C GLY A 116 1.61 8.03 20.65
N MET A 117 2.35 8.57 19.66
CA MET A 117 1.98 8.40 18.26
C MET A 117 2.31 6.98 17.77
N SER A 118 1.44 6.06 18.10
CA SER A 118 1.52 4.66 17.72
C SER A 118 0.12 4.06 17.60
N THR A 119 0.02 2.99 16.86
CA THR A 119 -1.21 2.19 16.72
C THR A 119 -0.86 0.75 16.33
N MET A 120 -1.88 -0.04 16.12
CA MET A 120 -1.77 -1.41 15.63
C MET A 120 -2.54 -1.55 14.32
N ILE A 121 -1.98 -2.32 13.39
CA ILE A 121 -2.72 -2.89 12.28
C ILE A 121 -3.10 -4.31 12.68
N ILE A 122 -4.39 -4.61 12.65
CA ILE A 122 -4.93 -5.94 12.94
C ILE A 122 -5.50 -6.50 11.65
N VAL A 123 -4.86 -7.54 11.13
CA VAL A 123 -5.27 -8.22 9.91
C VAL A 123 -5.95 -9.52 10.30
N LEU A 124 -7.23 -9.61 9.99
CA LEU A 124 -8.10 -10.73 10.34
C LEU A 124 -8.18 -11.78 9.23
#